data_b1dfa06594c42bb42da6182a80cefbdf
#
_entry.id   b1dfa06594c42bb42da6182a80cefbdf
#
_cell.length_a   1.000
_cell.length_b   1.000
_cell.length_c   1.000
_cell.angle_alpha   90.00
_cell.angle_beta   90.00
_cell.angle_gamma   90.00
#
_symmetry.space_group_name_H-M   'P 1'
#
loop_
_entity.id
_entity.type
_entity.pdbx_description
1 polymer ?
#
loop_
_entity_poly.entity_id
_entity_poly.type
_entity_poly.pdbx_seq_one_letter_code
_entity_poly.pdbx_strand_id
1 'polypeptide(L)'
;RKSLAETRRTLEDAQIRSPRKAILTYVNNEIGSQIGQGAKVAIVSDLSHFKIEGEIADTYGDRIAAGSKAVIKIGSEKLDGTVSDVTPLSKNGVISFTVQLEEDNHKRLRSGLKTDVYVMNAVKDDVLRIANSSYYVGKGEYELFVVNGNQLLKRKVQLGDSNFEYVEV
;
A
#
# COMPACT_ATOMS: atom_id res chain seq x y z
N ARG A 1 -23.76 -40.85 28.62
CA ARG A 1 -23.47 -39.39 28.73
C ARG A 1 -22.51 -38.88 27.66
N LYS A 2 -21.43 -39.65 27.29
CA LYS A 2 -20.53 -39.30 26.18
C LYS A 2 -21.23 -39.19 24.82
N SER A 3 -22.05 -40.17 24.50
CA SER A 3 -22.78 -40.23 23.21
C SER A 3 -23.71 -39.03 22.99
N LEU A 4 -24.39 -38.53 24.02
CA LEU A 4 -25.29 -37.37 23.91
C LEU A 4 -24.50 -36.07 23.68
N ALA A 5 -23.36 -35.92 24.33
CA ALA A 5 -22.48 -34.77 24.13
C ALA A 5 -21.82 -34.75 22.74
N GLU A 6 -21.44 -35.91 22.22
CA GLU A 6 -20.94 -36.09 20.86
C GLU A 6 -22.01 -35.75 19.79
N THR A 7 -23.21 -36.25 19.97
CA THR A 7 -24.31 -35.96 19.05
C THR A 7 -24.70 -34.48 19.03
N ARG A 8 -24.67 -33.84 20.23
CA ARG A 8 -24.95 -32.41 20.34
C ARG A 8 -23.88 -31.57 19.65
N ARG A 9 -22.58 -31.96 19.81
CA ARG A 9 -21.47 -31.31 19.15
C ARG A 9 -21.57 -31.45 17.62
N THR A 10 -21.92 -32.62 17.12
CA THR A 10 -22.12 -32.87 15.69
C THR A 10 -23.25 -31.99 15.14
N LEU A 11 -24.29 -31.77 15.91
CA LEU A 11 -25.43 -30.92 15.51
C LEU A 11 -25.04 -29.42 15.52
N GLU A 12 -24.22 -29.02 16.49
CA GLU A 12 -23.66 -27.65 16.56
C GLU A 12 -22.69 -27.38 15.39
N ASP A 13 -21.82 -28.35 15.09
CA ASP A 13 -20.87 -28.28 13.98
C ASP A 13 -21.56 -28.26 12.60
N ALA A 14 -22.78 -28.79 12.49
CA ALA A 14 -23.61 -28.72 11.29
C ALA A 14 -24.15 -27.30 11.03
N GLN A 15 -24.11 -26.40 12.01
CA GLN A 15 -24.52 -25.02 11.88
C GLN A 15 -23.28 -24.13 11.66
N ILE A 16 -22.98 -23.78 10.41
CA ILE A 16 -21.86 -22.89 10.08
C ILE A 16 -22.23 -21.47 10.48
N ARG A 17 -21.47 -20.89 11.41
CA ARG A 17 -21.65 -19.51 11.90
C ARG A 17 -20.37 -18.70 11.74
N SER A 18 -20.52 -17.39 11.52
CA SER A 18 -19.39 -16.50 11.54
C SER A 18 -18.75 -16.44 12.94
N PRO A 19 -17.42 -16.63 13.07
CA PRO A 19 -16.73 -16.55 14.35
C PRO A 19 -16.64 -15.13 14.93
N ARG A 20 -16.92 -14.11 14.09
CA ARG A 20 -16.83 -12.69 14.46
C ARG A 20 -17.75 -11.83 13.61
N LYS A 21 -17.93 -10.57 14.01
CA LYS A 21 -18.62 -9.57 13.18
C LYS A 21 -17.79 -9.30 11.94
N ALA A 22 -18.36 -9.56 10.76
CA ALA A 22 -17.67 -9.44 9.48
C ALA A 22 -18.69 -9.34 8.36
N ILE A 23 -18.23 -9.00 7.15
CA ILE A 23 -19.05 -8.95 5.96
C ILE A 23 -18.90 -10.26 5.19
N LEU A 24 -20.01 -10.88 4.81
CA LEU A 24 -20.02 -12.06 3.97
C LEU A 24 -19.63 -11.65 2.53
N THR A 25 -18.47 -12.10 2.08
CA THR A 25 -17.93 -11.76 0.75
C THR A 25 -18.09 -12.88 -0.27
N TYR A 26 -18.30 -14.10 0.20
CA TYR A 26 -18.58 -15.26 -0.65
C TYR A 26 -19.42 -16.26 0.12
N VAL A 27 -20.37 -16.89 -0.55
CA VAL A 27 -21.13 -18.05 -0.05
C VAL A 27 -21.35 -19.04 -1.18
N ASN A 28 -21.17 -20.33 -0.89
CA ASN A 28 -21.64 -21.37 -1.79
C ASN A 28 -23.17 -21.47 -1.69
N ASN A 29 -23.86 -21.09 -2.75
CA ASN A 29 -25.33 -21.04 -2.82
C ASN A 29 -25.98 -22.25 -3.54
N GLU A 30 -25.20 -23.28 -3.83
CA GLU A 30 -25.72 -24.51 -4.43
C GLU A 30 -26.45 -25.34 -3.39
N ILE A 31 -27.77 -25.13 -3.32
CA ILE A 31 -28.65 -25.85 -2.40
C ILE A 31 -28.70 -27.33 -2.80
N GLY A 32 -28.47 -28.23 -1.82
CA GLY A 32 -28.44 -29.67 -2.03
C GLY A 32 -27.10 -30.25 -2.47
N SER A 33 -26.08 -29.41 -2.67
CA SER A 33 -24.72 -29.90 -2.94
C SER A 33 -24.12 -30.57 -1.70
N GLN A 34 -23.39 -31.66 -1.92
CA GLN A 34 -22.63 -32.32 -0.86
C GLN A 34 -21.31 -31.56 -0.60
N ILE A 35 -21.12 -31.13 0.63
CA ILE A 35 -19.91 -30.39 1.04
C ILE A 35 -19.01 -31.37 1.78
N GLY A 36 -17.81 -31.59 1.23
CA GLY A 36 -16.77 -32.39 1.86
C GLY A 36 -16.12 -31.67 3.05
N GLN A 37 -15.51 -32.44 3.94
CA GLN A 37 -14.75 -31.91 5.07
C GLN A 37 -13.62 -30.97 4.58
N GLY A 38 -13.54 -29.76 5.12
CA GLY A 38 -12.55 -28.77 4.73
C GLY A 38 -12.90 -27.96 3.49
N ALA A 39 -14.05 -28.22 2.86
CA ALA A 39 -14.49 -27.43 1.70
C ALA A 39 -14.88 -25.99 2.13
N LYS A 40 -14.55 -25.03 1.24
CA LYS A 40 -14.92 -23.63 1.45
C LYS A 40 -16.41 -23.43 1.26
N VAL A 41 -17.12 -23.04 2.31
CA VAL A 41 -18.56 -22.78 2.29
C VAL A 41 -18.87 -21.31 2.19
N ALA A 42 -18.13 -20.48 2.93
CA ALA A 42 -18.31 -19.03 2.95
C ALA A 42 -16.96 -18.34 3.23
N ILE A 43 -16.85 -17.09 2.80
CA ILE A 43 -15.75 -16.20 3.19
C ILE A 43 -16.39 -15.00 3.87
N VAL A 44 -15.88 -14.71 5.06
CA VAL A 44 -16.21 -13.48 5.78
C VAL A 44 -14.97 -12.61 5.86
N SER A 45 -15.12 -11.32 5.58
CA SER A 45 -14.03 -10.35 5.57
C SER A 45 -14.31 -9.24 6.58
N ASP A 46 -13.32 -8.92 7.36
CA ASP A 46 -13.33 -7.71 8.18
C ASP A 46 -12.84 -6.55 7.30
N LEU A 47 -13.74 -5.65 6.98
CA LEU A 47 -13.46 -4.47 6.14
C LEU A 47 -13.36 -3.19 7.01
N SER A 48 -13.12 -3.33 8.31
CA SER A 48 -12.95 -2.19 9.22
C SER A 48 -11.55 -1.60 9.17
N HIS A 49 -10.55 -2.40 8.78
CA HIS A 49 -9.16 -2.00 8.72
C HIS A 49 -8.52 -2.51 7.42
N PHE A 50 -7.70 -1.69 6.82
CA PHE A 50 -6.98 -2.01 5.58
C PHE A 50 -5.47 -1.86 5.77
N LYS A 51 -4.72 -2.67 5.08
CA LYS A 51 -3.28 -2.53 4.86
C LYS A 51 -3.00 -2.52 3.37
N ILE A 52 -1.89 -1.95 2.97
CA ILE A 52 -1.45 -1.95 1.58
C ILE A 52 -0.33 -2.99 1.42
N GLU A 53 -0.48 -3.84 0.45
CA GLU A 53 0.60 -4.73 0.00
C GLU A 53 1.17 -4.17 -1.29
N GLY A 54 2.45 -3.87 -1.29
CA GLY A 54 3.18 -3.32 -2.43
C GLY A 54 4.25 -4.27 -2.93
N GLU A 55 4.60 -4.10 -4.19
CA GLU A 55 5.70 -4.81 -4.82
C GLU A 55 6.65 -3.81 -5.47
N ILE A 56 7.94 -4.07 -5.37
CA ILE A 56 8.99 -3.26 -5.99
C ILE A 56 10.04 -4.17 -6.60
N ALA A 57 10.69 -3.72 -7.67
CA ALA A 57 11.81 -4.47 -8.23
C ALA A 57 12.92 -4.64 -7.19
N ASP A 58 13.53 -5.83 -7.12
CA ASP A 58 14.54 -6.19 -6.13
C ASP A 58 15.78 -5.30 -6.17
N THR A 59 16.09 -4.71 -7.34
CA THR A 59 17.17 -3.72 -7.51
C THR A 59 17.00 -2.47 -6.64
N TYR A 60 15.77 -2.21 -6.16
CA TYR A 60 15.44 -1.11 -5.25
C TYR A 60 15.19 -1.58 -3.81
N GLY A 61 15.33 -2.86 -3.53
CA GLY A 61 15.06 -3.46 -2.23
C GLY A 61 15.83 -2.81 -1.09
N ASP A 62 17.08 -2.48 -1.30
CA ASP A 62 17.94 -1.81 -0.31
C ASP A 62 17.48 -0.39 0.06
N ARG A 63 16.58 0.20 -0.71
CA ARG A 63 16.05 1.55 -0.47
C ARG A 63 14.78 1.57 0.37
N ILE A 64 14.22 0.40 0.66
CA ILE A 64 13.01 0.26 1.48
C ILE A 64 13.35 -0.50 2.74
N ALA A 65 13.01 0.07 3.89
CA ALA A 65 13.17 -0.57 5.17
C ALA A 65 11.88 -0.47 6.00
N ALA A 66 11.70 -1.41 6.91
CA ALA A 66 10.64 -1.30 7.91
C ALA A 66 10.83 0.00 8.72
N GLY A 67 9.75 0.73 8.96
CA GLY A 67 9.77 2.06 9.57
C GLY A 67 9.86 3.22 8.57
N SER A 68 10.14 2.98 7.29
CA SER A 68 10.11 4.03 6.27
C SER A 68 8.71 4.62 6.14
N LYS A 69 8.63 5.95 6.06
CA LYS A 69 7.36 6.63 5.77
C LYS A 69 6.94 6.38 4.33
N ALA A 70 5.63 6.27 4.12
CA ALA A 70 5.05 6.07 2.80
C ALA A 70 3.84 6.98 2.61
N VAL A 71 3.62 7.42 1.38
CA VAL A 71 2.42 8.14 0.95
C VAL A 71 1.70 7.31 -0.09
N ILE A 72 0.42 7.09 0.14
CA ILE A 72 -0.46 6.32 -0.73
C ILE A 72 -1.38 7.28 -1.47
N LYS A 73 -1.37 7.23 -2.80
CA LYS A 73 -2.18 8.13 -3.63
C LYS A 73 -3.43 7.41 -4.11
N ILE A 74 -4.60 7.83 -3.60
CA ILE A 74 -5.91 7.28 -3.98
C ILE A 74 -6.69 8.36 -4.74
N GLY A 75 -6.62 8.33 -6.07
CA GLY A 75 -7.18 9.39 -6.90
C GLY A 75 -6.48 10.74 -6.64
N SER A 76 -7.23 11.72 -6.13
CA SER A 76 -6.70 13.04 -5.75
C SER A 76 -6.26 13.15 -4.29
N GLU A 77 -6.51 12.13 -3.48
CA GLU A 77 -6.19 12.13 -2.05
C GLU A 77 -4.89 11.38 -1.77
N LYS A 78 -4.22 11.81 -0.70
CA LYS A 78 -3.00 11.19 -0.20
C LYS A 78 -3.26 10.70 1.22
N LEU A 79 -2.89 9.47 1.50
CA LEU A 79 -2.93 8.89 2.84
C LEU A 79 -1.50 8.60 3.29
N ASP A 80 -1.23 8.91 4.55
CA ASP A 80 0.07 8.63 5.16
C ASP A 80 0.09 7.21 5.74
N GLY A 81 1.26 6.61 5.70
CA GLY A 81 1.49 5.28 6.23
C GLY A 81 2.95 5.02 6.52
N THR A 82 3.21 3.87 7.10
CA THR A 82 4.55 3.41 7.44
C THR A 82 4.75 2.00 6.93
N VAL A 83 5.90 1.73 6.34
CA VAL A 83 6.31 0.37 5.95
C VAL A 83 6.45 -0.46 7.22
N SER A 84 5.57 -1.45 7.40
CA SER A 84 5.57 -2.31 8.58
C SER A 84 6.45 -3.55 8.40
N ASP A 85 6.54 -4.05 7.18
CA ASP A 85 7.31 -5.25 6.87
C ASP A 85 7.83 -5.22 5.42
N VAL A 86 9.01 -5.79 5.22
CA VAL A 86 9.62 -6.00 3.90
C VAL A 86 10.04 -7.46 3.81
N THR A 87 9.50 -8.19 2.84
CA THR A 87 9.86 -9.59 2.64
C THR A 87 11.25 -9.69 2.03
N PRO A 88 12.23 -10.32 2.69
CA PRO A 88 13.62 -10.32 2.21
C PRO A 88 13.85 -11.26 1.02
N LEU A 89 12.82 -11.96 0.57
CA LEU A 89 12.90 -12.91 -0.55
C LEU A 89 12.44 -12.24 -1.83
N SER A 90 13.36 -12.11 -2.78
CA SER A 90 13.00 -11.76 -4.17
C SER A 90 12.31 -12.93 -4.84
N LYS A 91 11.14 -12.69 -5.39
CA LYS A 91 10.37 -13.66 -6.15
C LYS A 91 10.09 -13.06 -7.53
N ASN A 92 10.60 -13.70 -8.57
CA ASN A 92 10.51 -13.19 -9.94
C ASN A 92 11.09 -11.76 -10.13
N GLY A 93 12.15 -11.41 -9.39
CA GLY A 93 12.78 -10.10 -9.47
C GLY A 93 12.02 -8.99 -8.73
N VAL A 94 11.07 -9.33 -7.86
CA VAL A 94 10.29 -8.40 -7.06
C VAL A 94 10.37 -8.75 -5.57
N ILE A 95 10.37 -7.71 -4.74
CA ILE A 95 10.27 -7.79 -3.29
C ILE A 95 8.90 -7.25 -2.89
N SER A 96 8.23 -7.98 -1.99
CA SER A 96 6.94 -7.55 -1.44
C SER A 96 7.16 -6.81 -0.12
N PHE A 97 6.36 -5.79 0.12
CA PHE A 97 6.36 -5.04 1.37
C PHE A 97 4.92 -4.71 1.80
N THR A 98 4.74 -4.46 3.07
CA THR A 98 3.44 -4.08 3.64
C THR A 98 3.54 -2.67 4.21
N VAL A 99 2.52 -1.85 3.91
CA VAL A 99 2.37 -0.52 4.51
C VAL A 99 1.14 -0.52 5.40
N GLN A 100 1.34 -0.10 6.64
CA GLN A 100 0.27 0.21 7.56
C GLN A 100 -0.10 1.68 7.41
N LEU A 101 -1.38 1.93 7.19
CA LEU A 101 -1.92 3.28 7.06
C LEU A 101 -2.11 3.91 8.45
N GLU A 102 -1.91 5.21 8.57
CA GLU A 102 -2.29 5.96 9.78
C GLU A 102 -3.82 6.03 9.91
N GLU A 103 -4.51 6.19 8.79
CA GLU A 103 -5.97 6.14 8.70
C GLU A 103 -6.39 4.90 7.89
N ASP A 104 -6.41 3.75 8.56
CA ASP A 104 -6.63 2.43 7.94
C ASP A 104 -8.10 2.10 7.64
N ASN A 105 -9.04 2.97 8.02
CA ASN A 105 -10.48 2.86 7.79
C ASN A 105 -11.04 3.96 6.86
N HIS A 106 -10.20 4.62 6.10
CA HIS A 106 -10.59 5.69 5.21
C HIS A 106 -11.66 5.22 4.19
N LYS A 107 -12.68 6.06 3.94
CA LYS A 107 -13.88 5.72 3.14
C LYS A 107 -13.61 5.26 1.71
N ARG A 108 -12.48 5.65 1.14
CA ARG A 108 -12.08 5.25 -0.23
C ARG A 108 -11.33 3.94 -0.29
N LEU A 109 -10.90 3.41 0.84
CA LEU A 109 -10.24 2.11 0.89
C LEU A 109 -11.21 0.98 0.58
N ARG A 110 -10.77 0.06 -0.25
CA ARG A 110 -11.52 -1.15 -0.62
C ARG A 110 -10.55 -2.29 -0.84
N SER A 111 -10.95 -3.49 -0.48
CA SER A 111 -10.17 -4.69 -0.77
C SER A 111 -9.95 -4.83 -2.29
N GLY A 112 -8.70 -5.08 -2.69
CA GLY A 112 -8.32 -5.21 -4.11
C GLY A 112 -8.15 -3.88 -4.85
N LEU A 113 -8.23 -2.73 -4.17
CA LEU A 113 -7.91 -1.44 -4.78
C LEU A 113 -6.44 -1.39 -5.17
N LYS A 114 -6.15 -1.05 -6.43
CA LYS A 114 -4.80 -0.77 -6.91
C LYS A 114 -4.50 0.71 -6.74
N THR A 115 -3.33 1.01 -6.20
CA THR A 115 -2.90 2.37 -5.89
C THR A 115 -1.40 2.51 -5.99
N ASP A 116 -0.93 3.75 -6.17
CA ASP A 116 0.50 4.06 -6.15
C ASP A 116 0.96 4.32 -4.72
N VAL A 117 2.07 3.68 -4.35
CA VAL A 117 2.72 3.84 -3.05
C VAL A 117 4.08 4.50 -3.25
N TYR A 118 4.30 5.62 -2.60
CA TYR A 118 5.56 6.35 -2.61
C TYR A 118 6.25 6.17 -1.27
N VAL A 119 7.28 5.35 -1.22
CA VAL A 119 8.09 5.15 -0.01
C VAL A 119 9.17 6.21 0.06
N MET A 120 9.25 6.90 1.19
CA MET A 120 10.27 7.90 1.44
C MET A 120 11.53 7.22 1.95
N ASN A 121 12.59 7.27 1.18
CA ASN A 121 13.90 6.73 1.55
C ASN A 121 14.83 7.78 2.17
N ALA A 122 14.52 9.06 2.03
CA ALA A 122 15.22 10.16 2.66
C ALA A 122 14.29 11.35 2.86
N VAL A 123 14.51 12.09 3.94
CA VAL A 123 13.89 13.39 4.21
C VAL A 123 15.02 14.39 4.33
N LYS A 124 14.95 15.48 3.60
CA LYS A 124 15.86 16.60 3.68
C LYS A 124 15.07 17.82 4.11
N ASP A 125 15.47 18.41 5.21
CA ASP A 125 14.93 19.67 5.71
C ASP A 125 15.71 20.86 5.14
N ASP A 126 15.08 22.02 5.09
CA ASP A 126 15.68 23.31 4.69
C ASP A 126 16.34 23.32 3.29
N VAL A 127 15.75 22.61 2.33
CA VAL A 127 16.21 22.61 0.94
C VAL A 127 15.42 23.58 0.08
N LEU A 128 16.12 24.30 -0.79
CA LEU A 128 15.49 25.05 -1.87
C LEU A 128 14.97 24.06 -2.92
N ARG A 129 13.73 24.24 -3.34
CA ARG A 129 13.08 23.32 -4.29
C ARG A 129 12.30 24.06 -5.37
N ILE A 130 12.26 23.47 -6.55
CA ILE A 130 11.45 23.92 -7.68
C ILE A 130 10.53 22.80 -8.12
N ALA A 131 9.47 23.14 -8.86
CA ALA A 131 8.51 22.14 -9.36
C ALA A 131 9.19 21.13 -10.30
N ASN A 132 8.96 19.85 -10.09
CA ASN A 132 9.43 18.80 -10.99
C ASN A 132 8.61 18.80 -12.28
N SER A 133 9.28 18.66 -13.41
CA SER A 133 8.66 18.63 -14.74
C SER A 133 9.58 17.92 -15.73
N SER A 134 9.17 17.89 -17.00
CA SER A 134 9.89 17.24 -18.09
C SER A 134 11.32 17.76 -18.36
N TYR A 135 11.70 18.92 -17.80
CA TYR A 135 13.08 19.45 -17.90
C TYR A 135 14.08 18.66 -17.08
N TYR A 136 13.62 17.98 -16.00
CA TYR A 136 14.51 17.26 -15.10
C TYR A 136 14.73 15.82 -15.58
N VAL A 137 15.98 15.47 -15.83
CA VAL A 137 16.39 14.13 -16.28
C VAL A 137 17.36 13.44 -15.31
N GLY A 138 17.59 14.05 -14.14
CA GLY A 138 18.47 13.50 -13.10
C GLY A 138 19.35 14.58 -12.47
N LYS A 139 20.16 14.18 -11.49
CA LYS A 139 21.10 15.10 -10.81
C LYS A 139 22.13 15.66 -11.78
N GLY A 140 22.39 16.96 -11.69
CA GLY A 140 23.37 17.59 -12.55
C GLY A 140 23.25 19.11 -12.63
N GLU A 141 24.11 19.71 -13.48
CA GLU A 141 24.07 21.14 -13.76
C GLU A 141 23.02 21.43 -14.84
N TYR A 142 22.17 22.41 -14.56
CA TYR A 142 21.11 22.89 -15.45
C TYR A 142 21.20 24.39 -15.65
N GLU A 143 20.74 24.84 -16.79
CA GLU A 143 20.59 26.27 -17.08
C GLU A 143 19.11 26.63 -16.99
N LEU A 144 18.72 27.34 -15.95
CA LEU A 144 17.36 27.77 -15.69
C LEU A 144 17.23 29.29 -15.85
N PHE A 145 16.03 29.75 -16.22
CA PHE A 145 15.69 31.16 -16.28
C PHE A 145 15.03 31.61 -14.97
N VAL A 146 15.61 32.62 -14.35
CA VAL A 146 15.08 33.23 -13.13
C VAL A 146 14.48 34.58 -13.49
N VAL A 147 13.25 34.82 -13.03
CA VAL A 147 12.57 36.10 -13.20
C VAL A 147 13.14 37.11 -12.21
N ASN A 148 13.66 38.22 -12.73
CA ASN A 148 14.13 39.34 -11.93
C ASN A 148 13.48 40.63 -12.44
N GLY A 149 12.39 41.05 -11.78
CA GLY A 149 11.56 42.13 -12.26
C GLY A 149 10.96 41.81 -13.65
N ASN A 150 11.27 42.59 -14.66
CA ASN A 150 10.81 42.41 -16.06
C ASN A 150 11.81 41.64 -16.94
N GLN A 151 12.86 41.08 -16.38
CA GLN A 151 13.92 40.40 -17.12
C GLN A 151 14.02 38.92 -16.73
N LEU A 152 14.35 38.11 -17.72
CA LEU A 152 14.71 36.71 -17.53
C LEU A 152 16.23 36.59 -17.51
N LEU A 153 16.78 36.18 -16.39
CA LEU A 153 18.20 35.94 -16.23
C LEU A 153 18.51 34.43 -16.28
N LYS A 154 19.37 34.05 -17.19
CA LYS A 154 19.85 32.67 -17.28
C LYS A 154 20.85 32.41 -16.15
N ARG A 155 20.60 31.35 -15.35
CA ARG A 155 21.46 30.92 -14.26
C ARG A 155 21.78 29.43 -14.37
N LYS A 156 23.03 29.11 -14.09
CA LYS A 156 23.47 27.74 -13.85
C LYS A 156 23.13 27.36 -12.43
N VAL A 157 22.43 26.24 -12.26
CA VAL A 157 22.01 25.69 -10.96
C VAL A 157 22.36 24.22 -10.90
N GLN A 158 22.72 23.76 -9.73
CA GLN A 158 22.94 22.34 -9.48
C GLN A 158 21.64 21.75 -8.98
N LEU A 159 21.05 20.82 -9.74
CA LEU A 159 19.85 20.11 -9.34
C LEU A 159 20.23 18.80 -8.65
N GLY A 160 19.62 18.56 -7.51
CA GLY A 160 19.87 17.42 -6.61
C GLY A 160 18.81 16.33 -6.71
N ASP A 161 18.37 15.85 -5.57
CA ASP A 161 17.34 14.82 -5.46
C ASP A 161 15.96 15.35 -5.88
N SER A 162 15.11 14.44 -6.33
CA SER A 162 13.75 14.79 -6.73
C SER A 162 12.75 13.80 -6.17
N ASN A 163 11.54 14.29 -6.03
CA ASN A 163 10.36 13.47 -5.86
C ASN A 163 9.37 13.74 -7.00
N PHE A 164 8.15 13.23 -6.90
CA PHE A 164 7.14 13.42 -7.94
C PHE A 164 6.62 14.87 -8.08
N GLU A 165 6.85 15.75 -7.11
CA GLU A 165 6.39 17.15 -7.11
C GLU A 165 7.54 18.16 -7.26
N TYR A 166 8.71 17.87 -6.70
CA TYR A 166 9.79 18.84 -6.54
C TYR A 166 11.15 18.27 -6.89
N VAL A 167 12.06 19.18 -7.25
CA VAL A 167 13.49 18.94 -7.45
C VAL A 167 14.26 19.89 -6.52
N GLU A 168 15.26 19.35 -5.84
CA GLU A 168 16.21 20.09 -5.01
C GLU A 168 17.11 20.97 -5.88
N VAL A 169 17.38 22.21 -5.43
CA VAL A 169 18.25 23.19 -6.11
C VAL A 169 19.46 23.50 -5.27
#